data_42dec08ad6f0a8919a1a2280bcab6682
#
_entry.id   42dec08ad6f0a8919a1a2280bcab6682
#
_cell.length_a   1.000
_cell.length_b   1.000
_cell.length_c   1.000
_cell.angle_alpha   90.00
_cell.angle_beta   90.00
_cell.angle_gamma   90.00
#
_symmetry.space_group_name_H-M   'P 1'
#
loop_
_entity.id
_entity.type
_entity.pdbx_description
1 polymer ?
#
loop_
_entity_poly.entity_id
_entity_poly.type
_entity_poly.pdbx_seq_one_letter_code
_entity_poly.pdbx_strand_id
1 'polypeptide(L)'
;LPDPAFEAWRAGFIAKAVAQGLAEDQVTAILAGVQPDPHVLELDQRQPEFSKPISSYINGAVSAGRIAGGQARIAADHLWLDPIVNRYQTPAEILVAIWAMESAFGQLQGDDDVVRSLATLAAEGRRKTFAEDELIGALRILISGEAVRTQLKGSWAGAMGQTQFTPLDYLAYAVDEDGDGRRDIWGSAPDALASTANFLVKKAHWRPEQSAQIEVAVQIKAFDYTLVDGPAKAPADWAALGVTPVDPRGLPDPDKGVDAALIMPMGWQGPAFLAFPNHMAIRAYNNSVAYALAVGLLADRMAGGGPLVQPWPADQPTSLADRMAAQQALTRLGYYSGEVDGLLGSGTRKAAKLWQASQGLPADGYLSYALIQRLNAQAGTAATIPAAAT
;
A
#
# COMPACT_ATOMS: atom_id res chain seq x y z
N LEU A 1 -15.44 -31.98 12.63
CA LEU A 1 -16.87 -31.70 12.48
C LEU A 1 -16.99 -30.35 11.77
N PRO A 2 -17.95 -30.16 10.84
CA PRO A 2 -18.18 -28.86 10.23
C PRO A 2 -18.45 -27.78 11.32
N ASP A 3 -17.91 -26.59 11.12
CA ASP A 3 -18.17 -25.45 11.98
C ASP A 3 -19.60 -24.93 11.74
N PRO A 4 -20.53 -25.00 12.70
CA PRO A 4 -21.92 -24.58 12.49
C PRO A 4 -22.06 -23.09 12.11
N ALA A 5 -21.17 -22.23 12.61
CA ALA A 5 -21.18 -20.80 12.28
C ALA A 5 -20.77 -20.56 10.83
N PHE A 6 -19.75 -21.28 10.38
CA PHE A 6 -19.30 -21.25 8.98
C PHE A 6 -20.36 -21.79 8.02
N GLU A 7 -21.06 -22.89 8.39
CA GLU A 7 -22.15 -23.43 7.57
C GLU A 7 -23.33 -22.46 7.46
N ALA A 8 -23.68 -21.78 8.55
CA ALA A 8 -24.74 -20.76 8.53
C ALA A 8 -24.33 -19.55 7.65
N TRP A 9 -23.08 -19.08 7.76
CA TRP A 9 -22.55 -18.06 6.87
C TRP A 9 -22.58 -18.51 5.41
N ARG A 10 -22.12 -19.74 5.11
CA ARG A 10 -22.10 -20.30 3.75
C ARG A 10 -23.48 -20.26 3.09
N ALA A 11 -24.50 -20.70 3.83
CA ALA A 11 -25.88 -20.69 3.32
C ALA A 11 -26.35 -19.26 2.98
N GLY A 12 -26.09 -18.30 3.86
CA GLY A 12 -26.40 -16.89 3.62
C GLY A 12 -25.60 -16.30 2.46
N PHE A 13 -24.33 -16.66 2.32
CA PHE A 13 -23.48 -16.21 1.23
C PHE A 13 -23.93 -16.76 -0.13
N ILE A 14 -24.34 -18.05 -0.21
CA ILE A 14 -24.90 -18.63 -1.44
C ILE A 14 -26.12 -17.81 -1.89
N ALA A 15 -27.04 -17.50 -0.98
CA ALA A 15 -28.21 -16.67 -1.29
C ALA A 15 -27.80 -15.26 -1.79
N LYS A 16 -26.76 -14.64 -1.20
CA LYS A 16 -26.20 -13.36 -1.67
C LYS A 16 -25.63 -13.48 -3.09
N ALA A 17 -24.87 -14.54 -3.38
CA ALA A 17 -24.26 -14.77 -4.69
C ALA A 17 -25.31 -14.99 -5.77
N VAL A 18 -26.37 -15.75 -5.48
CA VAL A 18 -27.52 -15.97 -6.36
C VAL A 18 -28.25 -14.66 -6.64
N ALA A 19 -28.47 -13.83 -5.62
CA ALA A 19 -29.07 -12.51 -5.79
C ALA A 19 -28.23 -11.58 -6.69
N GLN A 20 -26.92 -11.85 -6.83
CA GLN A 20 -26.02 -11.17 -7.76
C GLN A 20 -25.86 -11.85 -9.12
N GLY A 21 -26.74 -12.81 -9.44
CA GLY A 21 -26.87 -13.44 -10.75
C GLY A 21 -25.98 -14.67 -10.98
N LEU A 22 -25.36 -15.25 -9.92
CA LEU A 22 -24.64 -16.50 -10.08
C LEU A 22 -25.60 -17.71 -9.96
N ALA A 23 -25.32 -18.79 -10.69
CA ALA A 23 -26.12 -20.02 -10.62
C ALA A 23 -25.87 -20.75 -9.30
N GLU A 24 -26.95 -21.09 -8.59
CA GLU A 24 -26.91 -21.69 -7.25
C GLU A 24 -26.14 -23.00 -7.20
N ASP A 25 -26.37 -23.87 -8.18
CA ASP A 25 -25.72 -25.17 -8.31
C ASP A 25 -24.20 -25.04 -8.47
N GLN A 26 -23.73 -24.07 -9.29
CA GLN A 26 -22.32 -23.80 -9.51
C GLN A 26 -21.66 -23.22 -8.24
N VAL A 27 -22.30 -22.24 -7.59
CA VAL A 27 -21.81 -21.66 -6.34
C VAL A 27 -21.72 -22.74 -5.26
N THR A 28 -22.77 -23.55 -5.11
CA THR A 28 -22.80 -24.63 -4.13
C THR A 28 -21.71 -25.67 -4.41
N ALA A 29 -21.49 -26.03 -5.66
CA ALA A 29 -20.44 -27.00 -6.04
C ALA A 29 -19.02 -26.45 -5.73
N ILE A 30 -18.74 -25.18 -6.02
CA ILE A 30 -17.43 -24.57 -5.74
C ILE A 30 -17.17 -24.48 -4.24
N LEU A 31 -18.18 -24.18 -3.44
CA LEU A 31 -18.08 -24.04 -1.99
C LEU A 31 -18.22 -25.36 -1.23
N ALA A 32 -18.55 -26.46 -1.93
CA ALA A 32 -18.69 -27.77 -1.31
C ALA A 32 -17.38 -28.21 -0.62
N GLY A 33 -17.47 -28.59 0.65
CA GLY A 33 -16.30 -29.05 1.42
C GLY A 33 -15.31 -27.97 1.83
N VAL A 34 -15.52 -26.70 1.48
CA VAL A 34 -14.69 -25.60 1.97
C VAL A 34 -14.87 -25.47 3.49
N GLN A 35 -13.77 -25.41 4.21
CA GLN A 35 -13.73 -25.21 5.66
C GLN A 35 -12.84 -24.00 5.98
N PRO A 36 -13.06 -23.30 7.11
CA PRO A 36 -12.20 -22.21 7.54
C PRO A 36 -10.73 -22.60 7.57
N ASP A 37 -9.86 -21.66 7.27
CA ASP A 37 -8.40 -21.84 7.36
C ASP A 37 -7.87 -21.15 8.62
N PRO A 38 -7.41 -21.91 9.63
CA PRO A 38 -6.84 -21.32 10.84
C PRO A 38 -5.60 -20.46 10.57
N HIS A 39 -4.82 -20.77 9.52
CA HIS A 39 -3.64 -19.99 9.13
C HIS A 39 -4.04 -18.60 8.63
N VAL A 40 -5.09 -18.50 7.83
CA VAL A 40 -5.65 -17.23 7.37
C VAL A 40 -6.09 -16.37 8.56
N LEU A 41 -6.78 -16.96 9.54
CA LEU A 41 -7.21 -16.25 10.75
C LEU A 41 -6.03 -15.74 11.58
N GLU A 42 -4.98 -16.56 11.73
CA GLU A 42 -3.76 -16.16 12.43
C GLU A 42 -3.06 -14.97 11.74
N LEU A 43 -2.94 -15.01 10.42
CA LEU A 43 -2.32 -13.92 9.65
C LEU A 43 -3.17 -12.64 9.69
N ASP A 44 -4.49 -12.75 9.60
CA ASP A 44 -5.39 -11.60 9.70
C ASP A 44 -5.30 -10.89 11.06
N GLN A 45 -5.10 -11.64 12.14
CA GLN A 45 -4.97 -11.07 13.49
C GLN A 45 -3.59 -10.43 13.74
N ARG A 46 -2.53 -10.95 13.14
CA ARG A 46 -1.15 -10.52 13.42
C ARG A 46 -0.76 -9.22 12.73
N GLN A 47 -1.25 -8.92 11.54
CA GLN A 47 -0.90 -7.78 10.68
C GLN A 47 0.56 -7.30 10.86
N PRO A 48 1.58 -8.10 10.50
CA PRO A 48 2.98 -7.80 10.78
C PRO A 48 3.52 -6.59 10.01
N GLU A 49 2.78 -6.11 9.01
CA GLU A 49 3.23 -5.07 8.07
C GLU A 49 3.44 -3.70 8.71
N PHE A 50 2.86 -3.45 9.89
CA PHE A 50 2.96 -2.16 10.57
C PHE A 50 4.00 -2.10 11.70
N SER A 51 4.77 -3.17 11.93
CA SER A 51 5.71 -3.25 13.05
C SER A 51 7.13 -2.76 12.72
N LYS A 52 7.51 -2.71 11.44
CA LYS A 52 8.85 -2.30 11.03
C LYS A 52 8.89 -0.80 10.73
N PRO A 53 10.01 -0.11 11.09
CA PRO A 53 10.23 1.27 10.64
C PRO A 53 10.17 1.34 9.11
N ILE A 54 9.62 2.44 8.59
CA ILE A 54 9.48 2.64 7.13
C ILE A 54 10.83 2.58 6.42
N SER A 55 11.91 3.02 7.07
CA SER A 55 13.28 2.91 6.57
C SER A 55 13.71 1.46 6.33
N SER A 56 13.39 0.56 7.25
CA SER A 56 13.69 -0.87 7.11
C SER A 56 12.91 -1.50 5.96
N TYR A 57 11.64 -1.11 5.80
CA TYR A 57 10.81 -1.56 4.69
C TYR A 57 11.38 -1.10 3.34
N ILE A 58 11.67 0.20 3.20
CA ILE A 58 12.18 0.78 1.94
C ILE A 58 13.57 0.23 1.62
N ASN A 59 14.48 0.14 2.60
CA ASN A 59 15.82 -0.42 2.38
C ASN A 59 15.77 -1.88 1.94
N GLY A 60 14.85 -2.68 2.49
CA GLY A 60 14.62 -4.05 2.05
C GLY A 60 14.02 -4.15 0.65
N ALA A 61 13.13 -3.23 0.31
CA ALA A 61 12.48 -3.16 -0.99
C ALA A 61 13.46 -2.68 -2.09
N VAL A 62 14.24 -1.64 -1.83
CA VAL A 62 15.18 -1.02 -2.78
C VAL A 62 16.59 -1.63 -2.61
N SER A 63 16.66 -2.95 -2.60
CA SER A 63 17.91 -3.70 -2.45
C SER A 63 18.68 -3.79 -3.77
N ALA A 64 20.01 -3.92 -3.67
CA ALA A 64 20.87 -4.09 -4.84
C ALA A 64 20.44 -5.28 -5.72
N GLY A 65 19.99 -6.39 -5.09
CA GLY A 65 19.50 -7.56 -5.81
C GLY A 65 18.22 -7.29 -6.60
N ARG A 66 17.26 -6.55 -6.03
CA ARG A 66 16.04 -6.18 -6.77
C ARG A 66 16.32 -5.17 -7.88
N ILE A 67 17.20 -4.20 -7.66
CA ILE A 67 17.60 -3.24 -8.69
C ILE A 67 18.23 -4.00 -9.88
N ALA A 68 19.24 -4.81 -9.63
CA ALA A 68 19.90 -5.57 -10.67
C ALA A 68 18.95 -6.58 -11.36
N GLY A 69 18.11 -7.27 -10.60
CA GLY A 69 17.08 -8.18 -11.12
C GLY A 69 16.08 -7.46 -12.02
N GLY A 70 15.61 -6.28 -11.63
CA GLY A 70 14.70 -5.49 -12.45
C GLY A 70 15.34 -4.97 -13.72
N GLN A 71 16.55 -4.44 -13.65
CA GLN A 71 17.33 -4.03 -14.83
C GLN A 71 17.54 -5.19 -15.82
N ALA A 72 17.88 -6.38 -15.30
CA ALA A 72 18.03 -7.59 -16.12
C ALA A 72 16.70 -7.99 -16.80
N ARG A 73 15.57 -7.88 -16.10
CA ARG A 73 14.23 -8.16 -16.67
C ARG A 73 13.87 -7.15 -17.75
N ILE A 74 14.03 -5.85 -17.50
CA ILE A 74 13.76 -4.81 -18.50
C ILE A 74 14.57 -5.07 -19.77
N ALA A 75 15.86 -5.44 -19.63
CA ALA A 75 16.69 -5.71 -20.78
C ALA A 75 16.34 -7.02 -21.51
N ALA A 76 15.97 -8.08 -20.77
CA ALA A 76 15.66 -9.38 -21.35
C ALA A 76 14.28 -9.43 -22.00
N ASP A 77 13.32 -8.75 -21.40
CA ASP A 77 11.89 -8.85 -21.71
C ASP A 77 11.39 -7.72 -22.63
N HIS A 78 12.29 -6.87 -23.15
CA HIS A 78 11.96 -5.68 -23.93
C HIS A 78 11.06 -5.96 -25.16
N LEU A 79 11.15 -7.15 -25.76
CA LEU A 79 10.36 -7.48 -26.95
C LEU A 79 8.84 -7.46 -26.69
N TRP A 80 8.38 -7.85 -25.51
CA TRP A 80 6.98 -7.80 -25.13
C TRP A 80 6.66 -6.65 -24.16
N LEU A 81 7.67 -6.16 -23.42
CA LEU A 81 7.49 -5.08 -22.45
C LEU A 81 7.35 -3.71 -23.13
N ASP A 82 8.17 -3.40 -24.14
CA ASP A 82 8.11 -2.12 -24.85
C ASP A 82 6.75 -1.85 -25.51
N PRO A 83 6.08 -2.82 -26.15
CA PRO A 83 4.70 -2.64 -26.62
C PRO A 83 3.71 -2.24 -25.51
N ILE A 84 3.82 -2.83 -24.31
CA ILE A 84 2.99 -2.49 -23.15
C ILE A 84 3.26 -1.04 -22.70
N VAL A 85 4.54 -0.69 -22.53
CA VAL A 85 4.96 0.68 -22.16
C VAL A 85 4.44 1.70 -23.17
N ASN A 86 4.57 1.44 -24.46
CA ASN A 86 4.10 2.32 -25.51
C ASN A 86 2.56 2.48 -25.54
N ARG A 87 1.84 1.40 -25.28
CA ARG A 87 0.35 1.41 -25.27
C ARG A 87 -0.22 2.14 -24.05
N TYR A 88 0.33 1.86 -22.87
CA TYR A 88 -0.21 2.37 -21.61
C TYR A 88 0.51 3.61 -21.09
N GLN A 89 1.60 4.02 -21.72
CA GLN A 89 2.42 5.16 -21.32
C GLN A 89 2.83 5.08 -19.83
N THR A 90 3.10 3.87 -19.36
CA THR A 90 3.58 3.56 -18.01
C THR A 90 5.00 3.04 -18.11
N PRO A 91 6.00 3.66 -17.45
CA PRO A 91 7.39 3.25 -17.54
C PRO A 91 7.63 1.79 -17.19
N ALA A 92 8.53 1.12 -17.93
CA ALA A 92 8.92 -0.26 -17.66
C ALA A 92 9.38 -0.45 -16.22
N GLU A 93 10.12 0.51 -15.69
CA GLU A 93 10.67 0.49 -14.33
C GLU A 93 9.57 0.46 -13.27
N ILE A 94 8.46 1.16 -13.47
CA ILE A 94 7.31 1.13 -12.56
C ILE A 94 6.63 -0.24 -12.59
N LEU A 95 6.36 -0.78 -13.78
CA LEU A 95 5.74 -2.09 -13.93
C LEU A 95 6.60 -3.20 -13.32
N VAL A 96 7.90 -3.17 -13.60
CA VAL A 96 8.85 -4.15 -13.10
C VAL A 96 9.11 -3.98 -11.60
N ALA A 97 9.05 -2.74 -11.07
CA ALA A 97 9.14 -2.50 -9.63
C ALA A 97 7.93 -3.09 -8.88
N ILE A 98 6.71 -2.92 -9.39
CA ILE A 98 5.51 -3.56 -8.83
C ILE A 98 5.66 -5.09 -8.88
N TRP A 99 6.07 -5.65 -10.03
CA TRP A 99 6.30 -7.08 -10.18
C TRP A 99 7.33 -7.63 -9.19
N ALA A 100 8.43 -6.90 -8.99
CA ALA A 100 9.44 -7.24 -7.99
C ALA A 100 8.90 -7.21 -6.55
N MET A 101 8.06 -6.22 -6.24
CA MET A 101 7.48 -6.05 -4.91
C MET A 101 6.41 -7.10 -4.60
N GLU A 102 5.55 -7.40 -5.56
CA GLU A 102 4.40 -8.28 -5.33
C GLU A 102 4.78 -9.76 -5.29
N SER A 103 5.70 -10.20 -6.15
CA SER A 103 5.97 -11.63 -6.28
C SER A 103 7.42 -12.00 -6.54
N ALA A 104 8.38 -11.09 -6.33
CA ALA A 104 9.77 -11.33 -6.70
C ALA A 104 9.90 -11.81 -8.17
N PHE A 105 9.31 -11.04 -9.09
CA PHE A 105 9.25 -11.35 -10.53
C PHE A 105 8.54 -12.67 -10.85
N GLY A 106 7.41 -12.92 -10.23
CA GLY A 106 6.57 -14.10 -10.45
C GLY A 106 6.99 -15.35 -9.69
N GLN A 107 8.05 -15.29 -8.87
CA GLN A 107 8.56 -16.46 -8.15
C GLN A 107 7.76 -16.79 -6.88
N LEU A 108 7.14 -15.80 -6.25
CA LEU A 108 6.43 -15.90 -4.99
C LEU A 108 5.02 -15.34 -5.12
N GLN A 109 4.10 -16.12 -5.66
CA GLN A 109 2.71 -15.68 -5.92
C GLN A 109 1.74 -16.02 -4.79
N GLY A 110 2.17 -16.81 -3.80
CA GLY A 110 1.31 -17.40 -2.77
C GLY A 110 0.72 -18.74 -3.22
N ASP A 111 0.48 -19.60 -2.24
CA ASP A 111 -0.03 -20.97 -2.45
C ASP A 111 -1.41 -21.20 -1.83
N ASP A 112 -1.97 -20.17 -1.18
CA ASP A 112 -3.28 -20.27 -0.54
C ASP A 112 -4.40 -20.41 -1.58
N ASP A 113 -5.40 -21.23 -1.27
CA ASP A 113 -6.61 -21.32 -2.06
C ASP A 113 -7.45 -20.05 -1.85
N VAL A 114 -7.49 -19.20 -2.87
CA VAL A 114 -8.15 -17.87 -2.81
C VAL A 114 -9.62 -17.97 -2.37
N VAL A 115 -10.35 -18.98 -2.84
CA VAL A 115 -11.76 -19.16 -2.45
C VAL A 115 -11.87 -19.52 -0.97
N ARG A 116 -10.99 -20.41 -0.47
CA ARG A 116 -10.97 -20.78 0.95
C ARG A 116 -10.54 -19.62 1.85
N SER A 117 -9.51 -18.89 1.43
CA SER A 117 -9.02 -17.71 2.15
C SER A 117 -10.11 -16.65 2.29
N LEU A 118 -10.75 -16.28 1.18
CA LEU A 118 -11.82 -15.27 1.18
C LEU A 118 -13.06 -15.74 1.93
N ALA A 119 -13.44 -17.02 1.82
CA ALA A 119 -14.54 -17.60 2.60
C ALA A 119 -14.25 -17.55 4.11
N THR A 120 -13.01 -17.81 4.50
CA THR A 120 -12.57 -17.74 5.90
C THR A 120 -12.67 -16.30 6.45
N LEU A 121 -12.13 -15.33 5.73
CA LEU A 121 -12.18 -13.91 6.11
C LEU A 121 -13.62 -13.38 6.16
N ALA A 122 -14.48 -13.83 5.24
CA ALA A 122 -15.88 -13.42 5.18
C ALA A 122 -16.70 -13.98 6.37
N ALA A 123 -16.44 -15.22 6.73
CA ALA A 123 -17.15 -15.88 7.84
C ALA A 123 -16.72 -15.33 9.21
N GLU A 124 -15.46 -14.95 9.38
CA GLU A 124 -14.92 -14.36 10.62
C GLU A 124 -15.51 -12.97 10.91
N GLY A 125 -15.85 -12.22 9.89
CA GLY A 125 -16.68 -11.01 9.95
C GLY A 125 -15.96 -9.68 10.03
N ARG A 126 -14.69 -9.61 10.42
CA ARG A 126 -13.93 -8.33 10.51
C ARG A 126 -13.78 -7.64 9.15
N ARG A 127 -13.56 -8.43 8.09
CA ARG A 127 -13.44 -7.96 6.71
C ARG A 127 -14.58 -8.49 5.82
N LYS A 128 -15.74 -8.79 6.41
CA LYS A 128 -16.84 -9.51 5.77
C LYS A 128 -17.22 -8.95 4.40
N THR A 129 -17.54 -7.67 4.31
CA THR A 129 -18.00 -7.05 3.06
C THR A 129 -16.96 -7.19 1.96
N PHE A 130 -15.71 -6.81 2.23
CA PHE A 130 -14.60 -6.96 1.30
C PHE A 130 -14.44 -8.42 0.84
N ALA A 131 -14.35 -9.34 1.80
CA ALA A 131 -14.08 -10.74 1.49
C ALA A 131 -15.23 -11.41 0.74
N GLU A 132 -16.50 -11.09 1.05
CA GLU A 132 -17.65 -11.58 0.29
C GLU A 132 -17.67 -11.05 -1.14
N ASP A 133 -17.36 -9.77 -1.35
CA ASP A 133 -17.37 -9.17 -2.68
C ASP A 133 -16.24 -9.76 -3.55
N GLU A 134 -15.04 -9.91 -2.99
CA GLU A 134 -13.92 -10.56 -3.68
C GLU A 134 -14.17 -12.05 -3.92
N LEU A 135 -14.86 -12.75 -3.00
CA LEU A 135 -15.25 -14.14 -3.21
C LEU A 135 -16.24 -14.28 -4.36
N ILE A 136 -17.20 -13.37 -4.50
CA ILE A 136 -18.09 -13.32 -5.67
C ILE A 136 -17.29 -13.12 -6.96
N GLY A 137 -16.26 -12.27 -6.93
CA GLY A 137 -15.32 -12.13 -8.04
C GLY A 137 -14.61 -13.43 -8.38
N ALA A 138 -14.08 -14.13 -7.38
CA ALA A 138 -13.42 -15.43 -7.54
C ALA A 138 -14.36 -16.50 -8.13
N LEU A 139 -15.61 -16.53 -7.67
CA LEU A 139 -16.64 -17.44 -8.22
C LEU A 139 -16.92 -17.13 -9.70
N ARG A 140 -17.02 -15.85 -10.07
CA ARG A 140 -17.23 -15.45 -11.48
C ARG A 140 -16.08 -15.89 -12.37
N ILE A 141 -14.82 -15.76 -11.92
CA ILE A 141 -13.65 -16.23 -12.65
C ILE A 141 -13.71 -17.74 -12.91
N LEU A 142 -14.08 -18.52 -11.89
CA LEU A 142 -14.20 -19.98 -12.01
C LEU A 142 -15.38 -20.40 -12.92
N ILE A 143 -16.55 -19.76 -12.75
CA ILE A 143 -17.75 -20.08 -13.50
C ILE A 143 -17.62 -19.71 -14.98
N SER A 144 -16.93 -18.62 -15.29
CA SER A 144 -16.66 -18.21 -16.67
C SER A 144 -15.59 -19.07 -17.38
N GLY A 145 -14.84 -19.87 -16.62
CA GLY A 145 -13.75 -20.69 -17.15
C GLY A 145 -12.45 -19.92 -17.41
N GLU A 146 -12.33 -18.69 -16.93
CA GLU A 146 -11.10 -17.86 -17.04
C GLU A 146 -9.92 -18.52 -16.32
N ALA A 147 -10.19 -19.20 -15.21
CA ALA A 147 -9.21 -19.99 -14.50
C ALA A 147 -9.87 -21.23 -13.88
N VAL A 148 -9.07 -22.26 -13.61
CA VAL A 148 -9.51 -23.42 -12.85
C VAL A 148 -9.15 -23.26 -11.38
N ARG A 149 -9.85 -24.00 -10.49
CA ARG A 149 -9.64 -23.89 -9.03
C ARG A 149 -8.18 -24.05 -8.61
N THR A 150 -7.44 -24.95 -9.26
CA THR A 150 -6.03 -25.21 -8.96
C THR A 150 -5.08 -24.07 -9.35
N GLN A 151 -5.50 -23.19 -10.27
CA GLN A 151 -4.78 -21.97 -10.65
C GLN A 151 -5.15 -20.78 -9.74
N LEU A 152 -6.34 -20.80 -9.14
CA LEU A 152 -6.84 -19.71 -8.29
C LEU A 152 -6.16 -19.74 -6.92
N LYS A 153 -4.84 -19.60 -6.95
CA LYS A 153 -3.95 -19.52 -5.80
C LYS A 153 -3.42 -18.11 -5.65
N GLY A 154 -3.07 -17.76 -4.43
CA GLY A 154 -2.55 -16.44 -4.11
C GLY A 154 -2.17 -16.28 -2.66
N SER A 155 -2.30 -15.05 -2.14
CA SER A 155 -2.08 -14.74 -0.75
C SER A 155 -3.26 -15.15 0.13
N TRP A 156 -3.01 -15.23 1.43
CA TRP A 156 -4.04 -15.48 2.46
C TRP A 156 -5.20 -14.46 2.43
N ALA A 157 -4.98 -13.28 1.86
CA ALA A 157 -5.99 -12.23 1.72
C ALA A 157 -6.67 -12.21 0.33
N GLY A 158 -6.40 -13.20 -0.54
CA GLY A 158 -7.05 -13.36 -1.83
C GLY A 158 -6.42 -12.63 -3.01
N ALA A 159 -5.24 -12.04 -2.84
CA ALA A 159 -4.48 -11.46 -3.95
C ALA A 159 -3.82 -12.56 -4.80
N MET A 160 -3.87 -12.45 -6.14
CA MET A 160 -3.57 -13.52 -7.08
C MET A 160 -2.50 -13.14 -8.10
N GLY A 161 -1.75 -14.15 -8.54
CA GLY A 161 -0.87 -14.05 -9.69
C GLY A 161 0.40 -13.24 -9.45
N GLN A 162 1.11 -12.97 -10.54
CA GLN A 162 2.44 -12.35 -10.50
C GLN A 162 2.43 -10.91 -9.97
N THR A 163 1.33 -10.20 -10.11
CA THR A 163 1.16 -8.81 -9.66
C THR A 163 0.08 -8.64 -8.60
N GLN A 164 -0.36 -9.75 -8.00
CA GLN A 164 -1.21 -9.79 -6.81
C GLN A 164 -2.55 -9.03 -6.97
N PHE A 165 -3.27 -9.29 -8.06
CA PHE A 165 -4.61 -8.74 -8.28
C PHE A 165 -5.63 -9.39 -7.37
N THR A 166 -6.56 -8.60 -6.84
CA THR A 166 -7.78 -9.15 -6.24
C THR A 166 -8.70 -9.72 -7.33
N PRO A 167 -9.61 -10.66 -7.02
CA PRO A 167 -10.56 -11.19 -8.00
C PRO A 167 -11.36 -10.12 -8.75
N LEU A 168 -11.84 -9.08 -8.07
CA LEU A 168 -12.58 -7.99 -8.72
C LEU A 168 -11.68 -7.14 -9.62
N ASP A 169 -10.45 -6.87 -9.21
CA ASP A 169 -9.48 -6.17 -10.05
C ASP A 169 -9.09 -6.98 -11.28
N TYR A 170 -8.97 -8.31 -11.14
CA TYR A 170 -8.78 -9.21 -12.27
C TYR A 170 -9.94 -9.10 -13.28
N LEU A 171 -11.18 -9.21 -12.82
CA LEU A 171 -12.35 -9.10 -13.70
C LEU A 171 -12.43 -7.77 -14.44
N ALA A 172 -12.02 -6.68 -13.77
CA ALA A 172 -12.12 -5.34 -14.30
C ALA A 172 -10.95 -4.92 -15.20
N TYR A 173 -9.73 -5.38 -14.90
CA TYR A 173 -8.51 -4.82 -15.48
C TYR A 173 -7.55 -5.83 -16.11
N ALA A 174 -7.70 -7.14 -15.88
CA ALA A 174 -6.86 -8.13 -16.52
C ALA A 174 -7.05 -8.12 -18.04
N VAL A 175 -5.94 -8.27 -18.77
CA VAL A 175 -5.90 -8.27 -20.23
C VAL A 175 -5.11 -9.48 -20.74
N ASP A 176 -5.45 -9.94 -21.93
CA ASP A 176 -4.73 -10.95 -22.71
C ASP A 176 -3.74 -10.19 -23.62
N GLU A 177 -2.49 -10.12 -23.24
CA GLU A 177 -1.47 -9.37 -23.95
C GLU A 177 -0.75 -10.23 -24.98
N ASP A 178 -0.53 -11.51 -24.70
CA ASP A 178 0.14 -12.41 -25.62
C ASP A 178 -0.79 -13.01 -26.70
N GLY A 179 -2.10 -12.77 -26.57
CA GLY A 179 -3.09 -13.09 -27.59
C GLY A 179 -3.47 -14.56 -27.66
N ASP A 180 -3.25 -15.33 -26.59
CA ASP A 180 -3.59 -16.76 -26.52
C ASP A 180 -5.08 -17.03 -26.20
N GLY A 181 -5.87 -15.98 -25.96
CA GLY A 181 -7.29 -16.03 -25.62
C GLY A 181 -7.55 -16.17 -24.13
N ARG A 182 -6.56 -15.98 -23.28
CA ARG A 182 -6.65 -16.03 -21.82
C ARG A 182 -6.07 -14.76 -21.20
N ARG A 183 -6.50 -14.44 -20.00
CA ARG A 183 -5.93 -13.37 -19.18
C ARG A 183 -5.11 -14.00 -18.06
N ASP A 184 -4.00 -14.66 -18.42
CA ASP A 184 -3.20 -15.49 -17.49
C ASP A 184 -2.21 -14.68 -16.68
N ILE A 185 -2.68 -14.05 -15.60
CA ILE A 185 -1.81 -13.30 -14.68
C ILE A 185 -0.89 -14.18 -13.82
N TRP A 186 -1.07 -15.50 -13.86
CA TRP A 186 -0.25 -16.47 -13.09
C TRP A 186 0.93 -16.98 -13.90
N GLY A 187 0.71 -17.42 -15.14
CA GLY A 187 1.70 -18.04 -16.00
C GLY A 187 2.32 -17.10 -17.04
N SER A 188 1.61 -16.06 -17.47
CA SER A 188 2.04 -15.10 -18.49
C SER A 188 2.51 -13.78 -17.86
N ALA A 189 3.81 -13.48 -17.90
CA ALA A 189 4.35 -12.20 -17.47
C ALA A 189 3.86 -11.03 -18.35
N PRO A 190 3.74 -11.17 -19.69
CA PRO A 190 3.09 -10.15 -20.53
C PRO A 190 1.70 -9.78 -20.05
N ASP A 191 0.82 -10.76 -19.79
CA ASP A 191 -0.54 -10.51 -19.31
C ASP A 191 -0.54 -9.84 -17.95
N ALA A 192 0.29 -10.31 -17.03
CA ALA A 192 0.37 -9.75 -15.68
C ALA A 192 0.80 -8.28 -15.70
N LEU A 193 1.84 -7.92 -16.47
CA LEU A 193 2.34 -6.56 -16.53
C LEU A 193 1.44 -5.63 -17.36
N ALA A 194 0.85 -6.12 -18.43
CA ALA A 194 -0.13 -5.36 -19.19
C ALA A 194 -1.41 -5.11 -18.36
N SER A 195 -1.85 -6.09 -17.58
CA SER A 195 -2.96 -5.93 -16.63
C SER A 195 -2.66 -4.87 -15.58
N THR A 196 -1.43 -4.87 -15.04
CA THR A 196 -0.96 -3.86 -14.10
C THR A 196 -0.96 -2.47 -14.73
N ALA A 197 -0.45 -2.33 -15.95
CA ALA A 197 -0.47 -1.06 -16.68
C ALA A 197 -1.90 -0.59 -16.93
N ASN A 198 -2.78 -1.49 -17.34
CA ASN A 198 -4.21 -1.20 -17.56
C ASN A 198 -4.90 -0.73 -16.26
N PHE A 199 -4.61 -1.37 -15.12
CA PHE A 199 -5.08 -0.93 -13.80
C PHE A 199 -4.59 0.48 -13.46
N LEU A 200 -3.29 0.74 -13.61
CA LEU A 200 -2.70 2.04 -13.29
C LEU A 200 -3.34 3.15 -14.13
N VAL A 201 -3.59 2.91 -15.41
CA VAL A 201 -4.20 3.90 -16.30
C VAL A 201 -5.70 4.06 -16.01
N LYS A 202 -6.46 2.96 -15.96
CA LYS A 202 -7.94 3.04 -15.91
C LYS A 202 -8.49 3.27 -14.51
N LYS A 203 -7.94 2.62 -13.50
CA LYS A 203 -8.41 2.74 -12.12
C LYS A 203 -7.67 3.84 -11.36
N ALA A 204 -6.35 3.88 -11.51
CA ALA A 204 -5.48 4.75 -10.72
C ALA A 204 -5.17 6.09 -11.38
N HIS A 205 -5.62 6.31 -12.63
CA HIS A 205 -5.44 7.56 -13.38
C HIS A 205 -3.96 7.97 -13.54
N TRP A 206 -3.11 6.98 -13.85
CA TRP A 206 -1.70 7.19 -14.15
C TRP A 206 -1.51 8.31 -15.16
N ARG A 207 -0.59 9.22 -14.90
CA ARG A 207 -0.26 10.36 -15.77
C ARG A 207 1.06 10.08 -16.46
N PRO A 208 1.08 10.01 -17.80
CA PRO A 208 2.31 9.82 -18.57
C PRO A 208 3.38 10.88 -18.24
N GLU A 209 4.64 10.46 -18.31
CA GLU A 209 5.82 11.32 -18.18
C GLU A 209 5.98 12.04 -16.82
N GLN A 210 5.04 11.89 -15.89
CA GLN A 210 5.14 12.46 -14.55
C GLN A 210 5.81 11.53 -13.57
N SER A 211 6.60 12.10 -12.66
CA SER A 211 7.20 11.36 -11.54
C SER A 211 6.15 10.90 -10.53
N ALA A 212 6.44 9.82 -9.81
CA ALA A 212 5.65 9.44 -8.65
C ALA A 212 5.99 10.34 -7.46
N GLN A 213 7.26 10.48 -7.15
CA GLN A 213 7.79 11.38 -6.13
C GLN A 213 9.20 11.83 -6.47
N ILE A 214 9.63 12.93 -5.87
CA ILE A 214 10.99 13.47 -6.00
C ILE A 214 11.51 13.80 -4.60
N GLU A 215 12.76 13.42 -4.31
CA GLU A 215 13.42 13.82 -3.07
C GLU A 215 13.70 15.31 -3.05
N VAL A 216 13.38 15.96 -1.93
CA VAL A 216 13.53 17.39 -1.72
C VAL A 216 14.26 17.70 -0.43
N ALA A 217 14.91 18.86 -0.38
CA ALA A 217 15.48 19.42 0.83
C ALA A 217 14.66 20.61 1.31
N VAL A 218 14.50 20.73 2.64
CA VAL A 218 13.91 21.90 3.28
C VAL A 218 15.05 22.78 3.78
N GLN A 219 15.23 23.95 3.16
CA GLN A 219 16.40 24.81 3.37
C GLN A 219 16.19 25.94 4.39
N ILE A 220 14.97 26.14 4.88
CA ILE A 220 14.62 27.24 5.78
C ILE A 220 14.61 26.77 7.23
N LYS A 221 15.38 27.43 8.12
CA LYS A 221 15.42 27.10 9.56
C LYS A 221 14.07 27.21 10.26
N ALA A 222 13.16 28.06 9.79
CA ALA A 222 11.83 28.30 10.35
C ALA A 222 10.73 27.75 9.45
N PHE A 223 10.92 26.54 8.88
CA PHE A 223 9.91 25.92 8.03
C PHE A 223 8.66 25.56 8.85
N ASP A 224 7.49 25.81 8.27
CA ASP A 224 6.20 25.40 8.86
C ASP A 224 5.96 23.90 8.56
N TYR A 225 6.37 23.04 9.49
CA TYR A 225 6.19 21.59 9.37
C TYR A 225 4.72 21.14 9.41
N THR A 226 3.77 22.01 9.76
CA THR A 226 2.34 21.67 9.67
C THR A 226 1.88 21.44 8.24
N LEU A 227 2.63 21.94 7.26
CA LEU A 227 2.40 21.73 5.82
C LEU A 227 2.70 20.29 5.35
N VAL A 228 3.46 19.51 6.12
CA VAL A 228 3.71 18.08 5.81
C VAL A 228 2.40 17.31 5.82
N ASP A 229 2.19 16.39 4.88
CA ASP A 229 0.92 15.66 4.67
C ASP A 229 -0.31 16.57 4.50
N GLY A 230 -0.07 17.82 4.13
CA GLY A 230 -1.11 18.82 3.86
C GLY A 230 -1.55 18.82 2.39
N PRO A 231 -2.35 19.82 1.99
CA PRO A 231 -2.79 19.98 0.61
C PRO A 231 -1.62 20.11 -0.36
N ALA A 232 -1.78 19.51 -1.54
CA ALA A 232 -0.82 19.67 -2.63
C ALA A 232 -0.72 21.13 -3.05
N LYS A 233 0.47 21.55 -3.47
CA LYS A 233 0.80 22.90 -3.96
C LYS A 233 1.63 22.78 -5.22
N ALA A 234 1.63 23.84 -6.02
CA ALA A 234 2.52 23.93 -7.16
C ALA A 234 4.00 23.87 -6.72
N PRO A 235 4.90 23.24 -7.50
CA PRO A 235 6.31 23.18 -7.16
C PRO A 235 6.96 24.56 -6.97
N ALA A 236 6.50 25.59 -7.69
CA ALA A 236 6.96 26.96 -7.51
C ALA A 236 6.61 27.52 -6.12
N ASP A 237 5.42 27.17 -5.58
CA ASP A 237 4.99 27.57 -4.23
C ASP A 237 5.83 26.85 -3.18
N TRP A 238 6.14 25.56 -3.39
CA TRP A 238 7.05 24.83 -2.53
C TRP A 238 8.46 25.42 -2.52
N ALA A 239 8.97 25.82 -3.70
CA ALA A 239 10.27 26.48 -3.82
C ALA A 239 10.29 27.83 -3.06
N ALA A 240 9.21 28.61 -3.14
CA ALA A 240 9.06 29.85 -2.38
C ALA A 240 9.04 29.63 -0.87
N LEU A 241 8.59 28.45 -0.42
CA LEU A 241 8.64 28.01 0.98
C LEU A 241 9.96 27.32 1.36
N GLY A 242 10.97 27.31 0.46
CA GLY A 242 12.29 26.74 0.72
C GLY A 242 12.37 25.23 0.58
N VAL A 243 11.40 24.61 -0.10
CA VAL A 243 11.39 23.18 -0.45
C VAL A 243 11.89 23.05 -1.88
N THR A 244 13.07 22.47 -2.07
CA THR A 244 13.71 22.38 -3.39
C THR A 244 14.18 20.96 -3.69
N PRO A 245 14.16 20.51 -4.96
CA PRO A 245 14.73 19.22 -5.33
C PRO A 245 16.17 19.08 -4.88
N VAL A 246 16.56 17.90 -4.43
CA VAL A 246 17.96 17.59 -4.09
C VAL A 246 18.80 17.38 -5.35
N ASP A 247 18.19 16.92 -6.44
CA ASP A 247 18.84 16.83 -7.75
C ASP A 247 19.14 18.24 -8.27
N PRO A 248 20.40 18.57 -8.56
CA PRO A 248 20.78 19.90 -9.06
C PRO A 248 20.18 20.23 -10.43
N ARG A 249 19.69 19.25 -11.19
CA ARG A 249 18.96 19.46 -12.44
C ARG A 249 17.55 20.02 -12.21
N GLY A 250 17.06 19.94 -10.97
CA GLY A 250 15.72 20.39 -10.60
C GLY A 250 14.63 19.38 -10.96
N LEU A 251 13.40 19.89 -11.07
CA LEU A 251 12.25 19.07 -11.47
C LEU A 251 12.27 18.78 -12.97
N PRO A 252 11.89 17.55 -13.39
CA PRO A 252 11.54 17.27 -14.78
C PRO A 252 10.45 18.22 -15.29
N ASP A 253 10.48 18.57 -16.58
CA ASP A 253 9.52 19.52 -17.17
C ASP A 253 8.05 19.10 -16.98
N PRO A 254 7.67 17.82 -17.12
CA PRO A 254 6.29 17.39 -16.89
C PRO A 254 5.77 17.64 -15.46
N ASP A 255 6.66 17.71 -14.48
CA ASP A 255 6.30 17.87 -13.07
C ASP A 255 6.17 19.33 -12.64
N LYS A 256 6.75 20.27 -13.40
CA LYS A 256 6.81 21.71 -13.02
C LYS A 256 5.44 22.37 -12.88
N GLY A 257 4.44 21.89 -13.61
CA GLY A 257 3.07 22.41 -13.60
C GLY A 257 2.08 21.55 -12.78
N VAL A 258 2.56 20.58 -12.00
CA VAL A 258 1.71 19.62 -11.31
C VAL A 258 1.83 19.78 -9.81
N ASP A 259 0.70 19.96 -9.14
CA ASP A 259 0.66 20.08 -7.68
C ASP A 259 1.14 18.76 -7.02
N ALA A 260 1.96 18.92 -5.99
CA ALA A 260 2.50 17.81 -5.20
C ALA A 260 2.33 18.06 -3.71
N ALA A 261 2.14 16.99 -2.95
CA ALA A 261 2.10 17.05 -1.49
C ALA A 261 3.50 16.84 -0.91
N LEU A 262 3.84 17.59 0.13
CA LEU A 262 5.09 17.35 0.88
C LEU A 262 4.86 16.22 1.86
N ILE A 263 5.67 15.16 1.77
CA ILE A 263 5.66 14.03 2.72
C ILE A 263 7.03 13.87 3.38
N MET A 264 7.00 13.60 4.67
CA MET A 264 8.18 13.30 5.50
C MET A 264 7.90 12.02 6.30
N PRO A 265 8.20 10.85 5.74
CA PRO A 265 7.76 9.57 6.32
C PRO A 265 8.31 9.29 7.71
N MET A 266 9.53 9.74 8.00
CA MET A 266 10.18 9.65 9.32
C MET A 266 10.48 11.04 9.92
N GLY A 267 9.62 12.00 9.60
CA GLY A 267 9.71 13.36 10.13
C GLY A 267 10.83 14.21 9.50
N TRP A 268 11.03 15.38 10.05
CA TRP A 268 11.91 16.43 9.53
C TRP A 268 13.41 16.06 9.48
N GLN A 269 13.82 15.04 10.23
CA GLN A 269 15.21 14.57 10.26
C GLN A 269 15.52 13.56 9.14
N GLY A 270 14.48 13.03 8.48
CA GLY A 270 14.61 12.06 7.41
C GLY A 270 14.41 12.65 6.02
N PRO A 271 14.45 11.80 4.99
CA PRO A 271 14.17 12.21 3.64
C PRO A 271 12.77 12.82 3.50
N ALA A 272 12.69 13.89 2.73
CA ALA A 272 11.45 14.57 2.36
C ALA A 272 11.19 14.37 0.87
N PHE A 273 9.92 14.29 0.49
CA PHE A 273 9.53 14.09 -0.89
C PHE A 273 8.37 15.01 -1.28
N LEU A 274 8.39 15.50 -2.51
CA LEU A 274 7.20 15.96 -3.20
C LEU A 274 6.53 14.75 -3.86
N ALA A 275 5.37 14.38 -3.38
CA ALA A 275 4.55 13.27 -3.88
C ALA A 275 3.55 13.82 -4.91
N PHE A 276 3.70 13.41 -6.15
CA PHE A 276 2.85 13.79 -7.29
C PHE A 276 1.63 12.85 -7.41
N PRO A 277 0.68 13.14 -8.31
CA PRO A 277 -0.48 12.28 -8.52
C PRO A 277 -0.14 10.81 -8.80
N ASN A 278 0.98 10.51 -9.46
CA ASN A 278 1.41 9.13 -9.71
C ASN A 278 1.83 8.39 -8.43
N HIS A 279 2.24 9.07 -7.37
CA HIS A 279 2.40 8.46 -6.05
C HIS A 279 1.04 7.93 -5.53
N MET A 280 -0.04 8.71 -5.75
CA MET A 280 -1.39 8.26 -5.39
C MET A 280 -1.88 7.15 -6.30
N ALA A 281 -1.47 7.12 -7.58
CA ALA A 281 -1.76 6.01 -8.49
C ALA A 281 -1.13 4.70 -7.99
N ILE A 282 0.11 4.72 -7.52
CA ILE A 282 0.75 3.55 -6.91
C ILE A 282 0.04 3.18 -5.59
N ARG A 283 -0.39 4.16 -4.78
CA ARG A 283 -1.18 3.89 -3.57
C ARG A 283 -2.56 3.29 -3.85
N ALA A 284 -3.13 3.49 -5.03
CA ALA A 284 -4.36 2.80 -5.42
C ALA A 284 -4.13 1.29 -5.61
N TYR A 285 -2.90 0.89 -5.92
CA TYR A 285 -2.49 -0.52 -5.99
C TYR A 285 -2.36 -1.14 -4.59
N ASN A 286 -1.63 -0.46 -3.72
CA ASN A 286 -1.51 -0.80 -2.29
C ASN A 286 -1.48 0.50 -1.48
N ASN A 287 -2.51 0.72 -0.65
CA ASN A 287 -2.71 1.97 0.07
C ASN A 287 -1.72 2.16 1.25
N SER A 288 -0.44 2.17 0.92
CA SER A 288 0.66 2.41 1.86
C SER A 288 1.62 3.45 1.29
N VAL A 289 1.96 4.47 2.09
CA VAL A 289 3.00 5.45 1.73
C VAL A 289 4.35 4.75 1.57
N ALA A 290 4.66 3.78 2.44
CA ALA A 290 5.90 3.01 2.37
C ALA A 290 6.00 2.22 1.05
N TYR A 291 4.91 1.57 0.66
CA TYR A 291 4.84 0.82 -0.60
C TYR A 291 5.03 1.75 -1.81
N ALA A 292 4.29 2.84 -1.87
CA ALA A 292 4.37 3.76 -3.02
C ALA A 292 5.76 4.40 -3.14
N LEU A 293 6.37 4.79 -2.01
CA LEU A 293 7.76 5.26 -2.00
C LEU A 293 8.73 4.16 -2.45
N ALA A 294 8.56 2.93 -1.96
CA ALA A 294 9.44 1.82 -2.33
C ALA A 294 9.36 1.51 -3.83
N VAL A 295 8.16 1.45 -4.41
CA VAL A 295 7.97 1.24 -5.86
C VAL A 295 8.64 2.35 -6.66
N GLY A 296 8.36 3.61 -6.35
CA GLY A 296 8.94 4.73 -7.08
C GLY A 296 10.47 4.81 -6.95
N LEU A 297 11.00 4.66 -5.73
CA LEU A 297 12.45 4.66 -5.50
C LEU A 297 13.14 3.46 -6.18
N LEU A 298 12.52 2.28 -6.16
CA LEU A 298 13.04 1.10 -6.87
C LEU A 298 13.06 1.33 -8.37
N ALA A 299 11.99 1.91 -8.93
CA ALA A 299 11.91 2.28 -10.34
C ALA A 299 13.00 3.31 -10.72
N ASP A 300 13.17 4.36 -9.94
CA ASP A 300 14.22 5.37 -10.16
C ASP A 300 15.61 4.73 -10.15
N ARG A 301 15.86 3.80 -9.23
CA ARG A 301 17.12 3.06 -9.17
C ARG A 301 17.34 2.13 -10.37
N MET A 302 16.28 1.48 -10.87
CA MET A 302 16.35 0.68 -12.10
C MET A 302 16.65 1.54 -13.32
N ALA A 303 16.13 2.77 -13.36
CA ALA A 303 16.41 3.76 -14.40
C ALA A 303 17.82 4.40 -14.30
N GLY A 304 18.64 3.98 -13.33
CA GLY A 304 20.00 4.50 -13.14
C GLY A 304 20.09 5.69 -12.18
N GLY A 305 19.01 6.03 -11.49
CA GLY A 305 19.02 7.05 -10.44
C GLY A 305 19.92 6.72 -9.26
N GLY A 306 20.38 7.74 -8.55
CA GLY A 306 21.22 7.62 -7.35
C GLY A 306 20.45 7.17 -6.10
N PRO A 307 21.16 6.83 -5.00
CA PRO A 307 20.54 6.63 -3.70
C PRO A 307 19.97 7.94 -3.16
N LEU A 308 19.12 7.85 -2.11
CA LEU A 308 18.66 9.03 -1.39
C LEU A 308 19.85 9.84 -0.88
N VAL A 309 19.74 11.16 -1.01
CA VAL A 309 20.76 12.12 -0.53
C VAL A 309 20.65 12.28 0.98
N GLN A 310 19.41 12.44 1.48
CA GLN A 310 19.15 12.50 2.92
C GLN A 310 19.05 11.08 3.50
N PRO A 311 19.89 10.72 4.47
CA PRO A 311 19.80 9.40 5.10
C PRO A 311 18.55 9.27 5.98
N TRP A 312 18.05 8.05 6.13
CA TRP A 312 17.02 7.76 7.11
C TRP A 312 17.57 7.98 8.53
N PRO A 313 16.83 8.65 9.41
CA PRO A 313 17.23 8.80 10.79
C PRO A 313 17.22 7.42 11.49
N ALA A 314 18.13 7.24 12.43
CA ALA A 314 18.05 6.10 13.32
C ALA A 314 16.85 6.25 14.24
N ASP A 315 15.95 5.28 14.24
CA ASP A 315 14.83 5.19 15.17
C ASP A 315 14.63 3.74 15.60
N GLN A 316 14.11 3.56 16.82
CA GLN A 316 13.83 2.24 17.35
C GLN A 316 12.45 1.76 16.84
N PRO A 317 12.30 0.46 16.55
CA PRO A 317 11.00 -0.11 16.25
C PRO A 317 10.02 0.12 17.40
N THR A 318 8.80 0.48 17.07
CA THR A 318 7.71 0.62 18.05
C THR A 318 6.85 -0.63 18.04
N SER A 319 6.54 -1.16 19.21
CA SER A 319 5.58 -2.25 19.36
C SER A 319 4.14 -1.75 19.11
N LEU A 320 3.21 -2.68 18.90
CA LEU A 320 1.78 -2.34 18.86
C LEU A 320 1.35 -1.64 20.16
N ALA A 321 1.84 -2.12 21.30
CA ALA A 321 1.54 -1.52 22.61
C ALA A 321 2.06 -0.06 22.71
N ASP A 322 3.27 0.23 22.21
CA ASP A 322 3.82 1.61 22.18
C ASP A 322 2.93 2.53 21.35
N ARG A 323 2.49 2.08 20.19
CA ARG A 323 1.64 2.88 19.28
C ARG A 323 0.24 3.12 19.86
N MET A 324 -0.37 2.08 20.46
CA MET A 324 -1.64 2.23 21.18
C MET A 324 -1.50 3.16 22.38
N ALA A 325 -0.42 3.05 23.15
CA ALA A 325 -0.15 3.96 24.26
C ALA A 325 0.01 5.40 23.79
N ALA A 326 0.66 5.64 22.64
CA ALA A 326 0.75 6.97 22.04
C ALA A 326 -0.63 7.55 21.66
N GLN A 327 -1.50 6.75 21.04
CA GLN A 327 -2.87 7.17 20.72
C GLN A 327 -3.68 7.48 21.99
N GLN A 328 -3.58 6.63 23.02
CA GLN A 328 -4.20 6.86 24.32
C GLN A 328 -3.69 8.16 24.98
N ALA A 329 -2.37 8.40 24.92
CA ALA A 329 -1.78 9.61 25.47
C ALA A 329 -2.27 10.87 24.75
N LEU A 330 -2.32 10.84 23.39
CA LEU A 330 -2.90 11.92 22.59
C LEU A 330 -4.39 12.15 22.94
N THR A 331 -5.14 11.08 23.19
CA THR A 331 -6.55 11.17 23.61
C THR A 331 -6.67 11.82 24.99
N ARG A 332 -5.90 11.38 25.98
CA ARG A 332 -5.90 11.95 27.33
C ARG A 332 -5.53 13.44 27.34
N LEU A 333 -4.63 13.84 26.45
CA LEU A 333 -4.21 15.23 26.30
C LEU A 333 -5.15 16.07 25.43
N GLY A 334 -6.22 15.48 24.89
CA GLY A 334 -7.26 16.19 24.12
C GLY A 334 -6.91 16.43 22.65
N TYR A 335 -5.87 15.80 22.10
CA TYR A 335 -5.47 15.98 20.69
C TYR A 335 -6.09 14.94 19.75
N TYR A 336 -6.50 13.76 20.24
CA TYR A 336 -6.99 12.64 19.42
C TYR A 336 -8.34 12.15 19.92
N SER A 337 -9.25 11.87 18.99
CA SER A 337 -10.60 11.33 19.27
C SER A 337 -10.93 10.08 18.42
N GLY A 338 -9.94 9.54 17.71
CA GLY A 338 -10.11 8.35 16.90
C GLY A 338 -9.98 7.06 17.70
N GLU A 339 -10.07 5.94 17.01
CA GLU A 339 -9.90 4.61 17.59
C GLU A 339 -8.44 4.35 17.99
N VAL A 340 -8.26 3.65 19.11
CA VAL A 340 -6.93 3.23 19.61
C VAL A 340 -6.63 1.84 19.04
N ASP A 341 -6.15 1.82 17.82
CA ASP A 341 -5.88 0.61 17.02
C ASP A 341 -4.37 0.34 16.83
N GLY A 342 -3.52 1.28 17.25
CA GLY A 342 -2.07 1.21 17.04
C GLY A 342 -1.64 1.53 15.61
N LEU A 343 -2.55 1.99 14.74
CA LEU A 343 -2.23 2.44 13.40
C LEU A 343 -1.94 3.94 13.43
N LEU A 344 -0.67 4.33 13.23
CA LEU A 344 -0.27 5.74 13.22
C LEU A 344 -0.61 6.40 11.84
N GLY A 345 -1.89 6.31 11.46
CA GLY A 345 -2.42 6.85 10.22
C GLY A 345 -2.62 8.38 10.24
N SER A 346 -3.30 8.91 9.24
CA SER A 346 -3.48 10.35 9.03
C SER A 346 -4.12 11.05 10.23
N GLY A 347 -5.09 10.43 10.88
CA GLY A 347 -5.75 10.98 12.09
C GLY A 347 -4.77 11.12 13.25
N THR A 348 -3.98 10.08 13.54
CA THR A 348 -2.96 10.11 14.59
C THR A 348 -1.85 11.11 14.26
N ARG A 349 -1.37 11.16 13.01
CA ARG A 349 -0.36 12.13 12.57
C ARG A 349 -0.85 13.57 12.72
N LYS A 350 -2.13 13.85 12.41
CA LYS A 350 -2.73 15.17 12.63
C LYS A 350 -2.76 15.55 14.13
N ALA A 351 -3.13 14.62 14.98
CA ALA A 351 -3.12 14.83 16.43
C ALA A 351 -1.69 15.03 16.96
N ALA A 352 -0.73 14.25 16.45
CA ALA A 352 0.67 14.40 16.80
C ALA A 352 1.23 15.78 16.43
N LYS A 353 0.87 16.34 15.26
CA LYS A 353 1.26 17.72 14.87
C LYS A 353 0.78 18.74 15.88
N LEU A 354 -0.47 18.65 16.32
CA LEU A 354 -1.03 19.59 17.31
C LEU A 354 -0.27 19.49 18.64
N TRP A 355 0.04 18.28 19.08
CA TRP A 355 0.83 18.06 20.27
C TRP A 355 2.27 18.58 20.10
N GLN A 356 2.94 18.24 19.01
CA GLN A 356 4.30 18.71 18.70
C GLN A 356 4.36 20.25 18.70
N ALA A 357 3.40 20.93 18.05
CA ALA A 357 3.30 22.38 18.04
C ALA A 357 3.17 22.96 19.45
N SER A 358 2.36 22.34 20.32
CA SER A 358 2.20 22.77 21.71
C SER A 358 3.48 22.61 22.54
N GLN A 359 4.38 21.75 22.09
CA GLN A 359 5.69 21.50 22.73
C GLN A 359 6.84 22.32 22.11
N GLY A 360 6.55 23.20 21.13
CA GLY A 360 7.58 23.94 20.39
C GLY A 360 8.47 23.04 19.53
N LEU A 361 7.99 21.85 19.13
CA LEU A 361 8.70 20.89 18.27
C LEU A 361 8.29 21.10 16.81
N PRO A 362 9.12 20.68 15.84
CA PRO A 362 8.69 20.57 14.46
C PRO A 362 7.42 19.72 14.35
N ALA A 363 6.34 20.33 13.87
CA ALA A 363 5.00 19.74 13.87
C ALA A 363 4.76 18.92 12.60
N ASP A 364 5.61 17.91 12.35
CA ASP A 364 5.60 17.04 11.15
C ASP A 364 4.67 15.82 11.25
N GLY A 365 4.16 15.55 12.46
CA GLY A 365 3.26 14.43 12.73
C GLY A 365 3.96 13.07 12.86
N TYR A 366 5.28 12.99 12.77
CA TYR A 366 6.01 11.75 13.01
C TYR A 366 6.26 11.55 14.50
N LEU A 367 5.89 10.37 14.99
CA LEU A 367 6.13 9.97 16.38
C LEU A 367 7.28 8.95 16.42
N SER A 368 8.51 9.42 16.58
CA SER A 368 9.65 8.56 16.89
C SER A 368 9.45 7.84 18.23
N TYR A 369 10.18 6.75 18.45
CA TYR A 369 10.16 6.06 19.75
C TYR A 369 10.40 7.01 20.93
N ALA A 370 11.38 7.89 20.81
CA ALA A 370 11.68 8.89 21.83
C ALA A 370 10.52 9.88 22.07
N LEU A 371 9.83 10.31 21.01
CA LEU A 371 8.67 11.18 21.13
C LEU A 371 7.47 10.45 21.76
N ILE A 372 7.28 9.18 21.45
CA ILE A 372 6.25 8.35 22.11
C ILE A 372 6.51 8.26 23.62
N GLN A 373 7.75 8.03 24.04
CA GLN A 373 8.10 7.97 25.47
C GLN A 373 7.84 9.33 26.16
N ARG A 374 8.22 10.44 25.53
CA ARG A 374 7.96 11.80 26.04
C ARG A 374 6.46 12.09 26.14
N LEU A 375 5.68 11.72 25.12
CA LEU A 375 4.23 11.89 25.08
C LEU A 375 3.54 11.09 26.21
N ASN A 376 3.94 9.83 26.39
CA ASN A 376 3.40 8.96 27.44
C ASN A 376 3.73 9.49 28.85
N ALA A 377 4.95 9.98 29.07
CA ALA A 377 5.33 10.59 30.35
C ALA A 377 4.48 11.82 30.66
N GLN A 378 4.26 12.70 29.69
CA GLN A 378 3.44 13.88 29.85
C GLN A 378 1.96 13.52 30.14
N ALA A 379 1.39 12.53 29.46
CA ALA A 379 0.02 12.07 29.69
C ALA A 379 -0.13 11.40 31.07
N GLY A 380 0.90 10.75 31.58
CA GLY A 380 0.94 10.18 32.94
C GLY A 380 0.96 11.24 34.02
N THR A 381 1.74 12.31 33.83
CA THR A 381 1.78 13.45 34.78
C THR A 381 0.51 14.28 34.76
N ALA A 382 -0.14 14.44 33.60
CA ALA A 382 -1.42 15.15 33.49
C ALA A 382 -2.56 14.42 34.24
N ALA A 383 -2.54 13.10 34.29
CA ALA A 383 -3.54 12.31 35.03
C ALA A 383 -3.38 12.38 36.56
N THR A 384 -2.23 12.85 37.05
CA THR A 384 -1.93 12.99 38.50
C THR A 384 -2.21 14.38 39.06
N ILE A 385 -2.56 15.36 38.22
CA ILE A 385 -3.00 16.69 38.70
C ILE A 385 -4.50 16.61 39.00
N PRO A 386 -4.96 16.68 40.26
CA PRO A 386 -6.40 16.72 40.56
C PRO A 386 -6.97 17.96 39.89
N ALA A 387 -8.14 17.81 39.24
CA ALA A 387 -8.92 18.98 38.80
C ALA A 387 -9.06 19.94 40.00
N ALA A 388 -8.54 21.15 39.84
CA ALA A 388 -8.74 22.17 40.86
C ALA A 388 -10.23 22.32 41.08
N ALA A 389 -10.69 22.03 42.29
CA ALA A 389 -12.07 22.23 42.68
C ALA A 389 -12.38 23.74 42.56
N THR A 390 -13.25 24.07 41.62
CA THR A 390 -13.91 25.37 41.51
C THR A 390 -15.21 25.34 42.30
#